data_2c96b18abcd5dd183f01b4e777c35aaa
#
_entry.id   2c96b18abcd5dd183f01b4e777c35aaa
#
_cell.length_a   1.000
_cell.length_b   1.000
_cell.length_c   1.000
_cell.angle_alpha   90.00
_cell.angle_beta   90.00
_cell.angle_gamma   90.00
#
_symmetry.space_group_name_H-M   'P 1'
#
loop_
_entity.id
_entity.type
_entity.pdbx_description
1 polymer ?
#
loop_
_entity_poly.entity_id
_entity_poly.type
_entity_poly.pdbx_seq_one_letter_code
_entity_poly.pdbx_strand_id
1 'polypeptide(L)'
;MTNHDTLRPLGWNEHVADVVAPLLTDDHLEPGRIVRVDRGEVDVAVGVGPDNVIRATNTTSSKDCVAGDWVVLDRAQARVEAVAPRLTAFTRRSARGARVAQTLAANMDVVLVVQGLDPGVNVRRLERELVLAHQSGATPIVVLTKTDAVDAAFIESSLAAARRSAPGVEVVAVSNRDRSGFDQLDRLVRPGRTFALLGSSGVGKSTLVNSFAGETIMLEGEIRDGDGKG
;
A
#
# COMPACT_ATOMS: atom_id res chain seq x y z
N MET A 1 29.56 -7.21 -6.90
CA MET A 1 28.48 -6.33 -6.39
C MET A 1 27.33 -6.46 -7.38
N THR A 2 26.30 -7.18 -7.01
CA THR A 2 25.11 -7.36 -7.84
C THR A 2 24.41 -6.00 -7.95
N ASN A 3 24.28 -5.50 -9.17
CA ASN A 3 23.67 -4.20 -9.41
C ASN A 3 22.15 -4.35 -9.30
N HIS A 4 21.55 -3.97 -8.17
CA HIS A 4 20.09 -4.02 -7.94
C HIS A 4 19.39 -2.72 -8.38
N ASP A 5 19.97 -1.95 -9.29
CA ASP A 5 19.39 -0.70 -9.79
C ASP A 5 18.00 -0.90 -10.42
N THR A 6 17.75 -2.08 -11.01
CA THR A 6 16.43 -2.44 -11.57
C THR A 6 15.33 -2.54 -10.51
N LEU A 7 15.68 -2.76 -9.24
CA LEU A 7 14.76 -2.87 -8.12
C LEU A 7 14.51 -1.54 -7.40
N ARG A 8 15.32 -0.51 -7.65
CA ARG A 8 15.13 0.82 -7.01
C ARG A 8 13.75 1.42 -7.23
N PRO A 9 13.17 1.36 -8.44
CA PRO A 9 11.80 1.85 -8.65
C PRO A 9 10.75 1.06 -7.88
N LEU A 10 11.06 -0.19 -7.49
CA LEU A 10 10.21 -1.03 -6.65
C LEU A 10 10.42 -0.78 -5.15
N GLY A 11 11.26 0.18 -4.75
CA GLY A 11 11.54 0.54 -3.36
C GLY A 11 12.80 -0.09 -2.76
N TRP A 12 13.67 -0.68 -3.57
CA TRP A 12 14.98 -1.18 -3.10
C TRP A 12 15.83 -0.03 -2.58
N ASN A 13 16.32 -0.17 -1.36
CA ASN A 13 17.19 0.80 -0.70
C ASN A 13 18.16 0.05 0.26
N GLU A 14 19.03 0.78 0.96
CA GLU A 14 20.02 0.22 1.86
C GLU A 14 19.40 -0.65 2.97
N HIS A 15 18.29 -0.23 3.56
CA HIS A 15 17.61 -1.01 4.62
C HIS A 15 17.04 -2.34 4.09
N VAL A 16 16.53 -2.34 2.85
CA VAL A 16 16.07 -3.57 2.19
C VAL A 16 17.26 -4.46 1.88
N ALA A 17 18.36 -3.89 1.38
CA ALA A 17 19.59 -4.62 1.10
C ALA A 17 20.13 -5.32 2.36
N ASP A 18 20.14 -4.63 3.49
CA ASP A 18 20.62 -5.18 4.78
C ASP A 18 19.84 -6.42 5.24
N VAL A 19 18.52 -6.47 5.00
CA VAL A 19 17.68 -7.59 5.41
C VAL A 19 17.63 -8.73 4.38
N VAL A 20 17.90 -8.45 3.11
CA VAL A 20 17.89 -9.45 2.03
C VAL A 20 19.25 -10.09 1.83
N ALA A 21 20.35 -9.34 1.91
CA ALA A 21 21.70 -9.84 1.64
C ALA A 21 22.07 -11.10 2.45
N PRO A 22 21.74 -11.26 3.73
CA PRO A 22 22.04 -12.49 4.48
C PRO A 22 21.31 -13.74 3.97
N LEU A 23 20.26 -13.56 3.15
CA LEU A 23 19.47 -14.66 2.60
C LEU A 23 19.94 -15.12 1.21
N LEU A 24 20.78 -14.33 0.55
CA LEU A 24 21.40 -14.66 -0.74
C LEU A 24 22.62 -15.56 -0.51
N THR A 25 22.36 -16.84 -0.23
CA THR A 25 23.40 -17.80 0.15
C THR A 25 24.12 -18.43 -1.05
N ASP A 26 23.56 -18.28 -2.25
CA ASP A 26 24.08 -18.87 -3.49
C ASP A 26 23.97 -17.88 -4.64
N ASP A 27 24.89 -17.98 -5.61
CA ASP A 27 24.99 -17.07 -6.76
C ASP A 27 23.79 -17.15 -7.73
N HIS A 28 23.03 -18.25 -7.71
CA HIS A 28 21.84 -18.44 -8.56
C HIS A 28 20.57 -17.81 -7.97
N LEU A 29 20.65 -17.34 -6.72
CA LEU A 29 19.56 -16.68 -6.03
C LEU A 29 19.57 -15.18 -6.30
N GLU A 30 18.39 -14.61 -6.52
CA GLU A 30 18.24 -13.19 -6.76
C GLU A 30 17.14 -12.58 -5.87
N PRO A 31 17.25 -11.29 -5.54
CA PRO A 31 16.18 -10.59 -4.82
C PRO A 31 15.02 -10.27 -5.76
N GLY A 32 13.81 -10.32 -5.21
CA GLY A 32 12.60 -9.90 -5.89
C GLY A 32 11.57 -9.33 -4.92
N ARG A 33 10.54 -8.71 -5.46
CA ARG A 33 9.44 -8.16 -4.68
C ARG A 33 8.13 -8.79 -5.07
N ILE A 34 7.34 -9.29 -4.09
CA ILE A 34 6.02 -9.84 -4.36
C ILE A 34 5.06 -8.72 -4.70
N VAL A 35 4.46 -8.80 -5.89
CA VAL A 35 3.47 -7.84 -6.39
C VAL A 35 2.05 -8.41 -6.37
N ARG A 36 1.91 -9.74 -6.39
CA ARG A 36 0.61 -10.43 -6.31
C ARG A 36 0.76 -11.77 -5.62
N VAL A 37 -0.28 -12.15 -4.88
CA VAL A 37 -0.39 -13.46 -4.21
C VAL A 37 -1.66 -14.16 -4.65
N ASP A 38 -1.53 -15.38 -5.12
CA ASP A 38 -2.62 -16.31 -5.43
C ASP A 38 -2.51 -17.57 -4.56
N ARG A 39 -3.41 -18.53 -4.74
CA ARG A 39 -3.36 -19.79 -3.99
C ARG A 39 -2.14 -20.62 -4.41
N GLY A 40 -1.11 -20.65 -3.56
CA GLY A 40 0.10 -21.46 -3.76
C GLY A 40 1.14 -20.86 -4.70
N GLU A 41 0.87 -19.72 -5.30
CA GLU A 41 1.75 -19.04 -6.23
C GLU A 41 1.80 -17.54 -5.95
N VAL A 42 2.89 -16.91 -6.38
CA VAL A 42 3.10 -15.46 -6.28
C VAL A 42 3.68 -14.92 -7.57
N ASP A 43 3.38 -13.67 -7.87
CA ASP A 43 4.09 -12.93 -8.91
C ASP A 43 5.20 -12.11 -8.24
N VAL A 44 6.43 -12.35 -8.64
CA VAL A 44 7.64 -11.72 -8.10
C VAL A 44 8.22 -10.78 -9.15
N ALA A 45 8.28 -9.50 -8.84
CA ALA A 45 8.94 -8.51 -9.69
C ALA A 45 10.44 -8.48 -9.36
N VAL A 46 11.28 -8.64 -10.39
CA VAL A 46 12.74 -8.53 -10.35
C VAL A 46 13.23 -7.27 -11.08
N GLY A 47 12.33 -6.44 -11.51
CA GLY A 47 12.51 -5.17 -12.19
C GLY A 47 11.17 -4.57 -12.58
N VAL A 48 11.19 -3.44 -13.29
CA VAL A 48 9.99 -2.75 -13.77
C VAL A 48 9.51 -3.35 -15.09
N GLY A 49 8.20 -3.41 -15.26
CA GLY A 49 7.54 -3.89 -16.49
C GLY A 49 7.14 -5.37 -16.43
N PRO A 50 6.21 -5.77 -17.31
CA PRO A 50 5.61 -7.10 -17.29
C PRO A 50 6.63 -8.23 -17.55
N ASP A 51 7.65 -7.99 -18.36
CA ASP A 51 8.71 -8.97 -18.70
C ASP A 51 9.64 -9.26 -17.49
N ASN A 52 9.57 -8.45 -16.44
CA ASN A 52 10.34 -8.61 -15.21
C ASN A 52 9.50 -9.17 -14.05
N VAL A 53 8.35 -9.76 -14.34
CA VAL A 53 7.50 -10.44 -13.35
C VAL A 53 7.58 -11.95 -13.59
N ILE A 54 7.96 -12.69 -12.54
CA ILE A 54 8.13 -14.15 -12.58
C ILE A 54 7.01 -14.75 -11.73
N ARG A 55 6.26 -15.67 -12.34
CA ARG A 55 5.31 -16.52 -11.61
C ARG A 55 6.07 -17.61 -10.89
N ALA A 56 6.04 -17.61 -9.56
CA ALA A 56 6.80 -18.51 -8.71
C ALA A 56 5.90 -19.25 -7.72
N THR A 57 6.33 -20.46 -7.33
CA THR A 57 5.68 -21.24 -6.28
C THR A 57 6.21 -20.85 -4.90
N ASN A 58 5.33 -20.94 -3.88
CA ASN A 58 5.71 -20.77 -2.49
C ASN A 58 6.23 -22.08 -1.91
N THR A 59 7.37 -22.03 -1.23
CA THR A 59 7.83 -23.14 -0.38
C THR A 59 7.05 -23.17 0.94
N THR A 60 7.26 -24.22 1.74
CA THR A 60 6.64 -24.33 3.07
C THR A 60 7.04 -23.19 4.00
N SER A 61 8.25 -22.64 3.84
CA SER A 61 8.78 -21.49 4.60
C SER A 61 8.23 -20.15 4.14
N SER A 62 7.61 -20.08 2.94
CA SER A 62 7.09 -18.86 2.33
C SER A 62 5.57 -18.81 2.21
N LYS A 63 4.84 -19.70 2.91
CA LYS A 63 3.36 -19.81 2.83
C LYS A 63 2.60 -18.53 3.20
N ASP A 64 3.18 -17.68 4.02
CA ASP A 64 2.57 -16.45 4.51
C ASP A 64 3.04 -15.20 3.75
N CYS A 65 3.47 -15.38 2.48
CA CYS A 65 3.81 -14.28 1.61
C CYS A 65 2.62 -13.33 1.40
N VAL A 66 2.91 -12.04 1.36
CA VAL A 66 1.93 -11.01 1.04
C VAL A 66 2.50 -10.02 0.01
N ALA A 67 1.63 -9.25 -0.63
CA ALA A 67 2.08 -8.18 -1.51
C ALA A 67 2.98 -7.19 -0.77
N GLY A 68 4.09 -6.82 -1.41
CA GLY A 68 5.13 -5.96 -0.85
C GLY A 68 6.27 -6.69 -0.15
N ASP A 69 6.19 -8.00 0.10
CA ASP A 69 7.31 -8.76 0.67
C ASP A 69 8.53 -8.74 -0.26
N TRP A 70 9.70 -8.55 0.33
CA TRP A 70 10.97 -8.82 -0.32
C TRP A 70 11.33 -10.29 -0.13
N VAL A 71 11.76 -10.93 -1.21
CA VAL A 71 12.02 -12.37 -1.25
C VAL A 71 13.32 -12.67 -1.94
N VAL A 72 13.83 -13.87 -1.67
CA VAL A 72 14.90 -14.50 -2.43
C VAL A 72 14.27 -15.52 -3.37
N LEU A 73 14.53 -15.39 -4.65
CA LEU A 73 13.97 -16.17 -5.74
C LEU A 73 15.05 -17.05 -6.39
N ASP A 74 14.77 -18.34 -6.54
CA ASP A 74 15.42 -19.18 -7.53
C ASP A 74 14.66 -19.05 -8.85
N ARG A 75 15.26 -18.28 -9.78
CA ARG A 75 14.63 -18.02 -11.09
C ARG A 75 14.52 -19.29 -11.93
N ALA A 76 15.53 -20.18 -11.88
CA ALA A 76 15.55 -21.38 -12.70
C ALA A 76 14.46 -22.39 -12.30
N GLN A 77 14.15 -22.45 -11.01
CA GLN A 77 13.08 -23.30 -10.47
C GLN A 77 11.74 -22.56 -10.34
N ALA A 78 11.70 -21.26 -10.63
CA ALA A 78 10.54 -20.39 -10.38
C ALA A 78 9.97 -20.58 -8.97
N ARG A 79 10.84 -20.46 -7.95
CA ARG A 79 10.51 -20.78 -6.55
C ARG A 79 11.02 -19.70 -5.59
N VAL A 80 10.16 -19.31 -4.66
CA VAL A 80 10.54 -18.43 -3.55
C VAL A 80 11.22 -19.26 -2.47
N GLU A 81 12.50 -19.00 -2.19
CA GLU A 81 13.30 -19.73 -1.21
C GLU A 81 13.16 -19.14 0.20
N ALA A 82 13.14 -17.81 0.30
CA ALA A 82 13.05 -17.13 1.57
C ALA A 82 12.26 -15.81 1.46
N VAL A 83 11.64 -15.42 2.56
CA VAL A 83 11.01 -14.10 2.74
C VAL A 83 11.89 -13.30 3.70
N ALA A 84 12.27 -12.09 3.29
CA ALA A 84 13.06 -11.20 4.13
C ALA A 84 12.23 -10.66 5.30
N PRO A 85 12.86 -10.31 6.42
CA PRO A 85 12.20 -9.60 7.52
C PRO A 85 11.46 -8.36 7.02
N ARG A 86 10.22 -8.20 7.44
CA ARG A 86 9.38 -7.06 7.07
C ARG A 86 9.77 -5.83 7.87
N LEU A 87 9.99 -4.70 7.18
CA LEU A 87 10.26 -3.41 7.81
C LEU A 87 8.97 -2.77 8.34
N THR A 88 7.87 -2.93 7.59
CA THR A 88 6.52 -2.51 7.97
C THR A 88 5.53 -3.60 7.60
N ALA A 89 4.41 -3.73 8.33
CA ALA A 89 3.41 -4.73 8.03
C ALA A 89 2.00 -4.29 8.41
N PHE A 90 1.06 -4.48 7.51
CA PHE A 90 -0.36 -4.28 7.79
C PHE A 90 -0.99 -5.60 8.23
N THR A 91 -1.34 -5.71 9.51
CA THR A 91 -1.89 -6.93 10.08
C THR A 91 -3.35 -6.77 10.52
N ARG A 92 -4.16 -7.77 10.27
CA ARG A 92 -5.56 -7.84 10.72
C ARG A 92 -5.71 -8.99 11.71
N ARG A 93 -6.32 -8.74 12.85
CA ARG A 93 -6.74 -9.82 13.76
C ARG A 93 -7.92 -10.55 13.13
N SER A 94 -7.87 -11.88 13.08
CA SER A 94 -9.00 -12.69 12.63
C SER A 94 -10.17 -12.55 13.58
N ALA A 95 -11.36 -12.23 13.06
CA ALA A 95 -12.60 -12.13 13.82
C ALA A 95 -13.09 -13.48 14.40
N ARG A 96 -12.51 -14.62 13.98
CA ARG A 96 -12.91 -15.98 14.38
C ARG A 96 -12.08 -16.60 15.50
N GLY A 97 -11.50 -15.80 16.39
CA GLY A 97 -10.79 -16.34 17.57
C GLY A 97 -9.47 -17.04 17.26
N ALA A 98 -8.99 -17.01 16.02
CA ALA A 98 -7.67 -17.49 15.67
C ALA A 98 -6.62 -16.58 16.33
N ARG A 99 -5.69 -17.17 17.09
CA ARG A 99 -4.60 -16.47 17.79
C ARG A 99 -3.55 -15.84 16.85
N VAL A 100 -3.69 -16.05 15.53
CA VAL A 100 -2.72 -15.61 14.53
C VAL A 100 -3.26 -14.38 13.81
N ALA A 101 -2.54 -13.27 13.89
CA ALA A 101 -2.80 -12.08 13.08
C ALA A 101 -2.44 -12.39 11.62
N GLN A 102 -3.34 -12.09 10.69
CA GLN A 102 -3.07 -12.22 9.26
C GLN A 102 -2.42 -10.93 8.75
N THR A 103 -1.24 -11.04 8.15
CA THR A 103 -0.64 -9.93 7.41
C THR A 103 -1.37 -9.79 6.07
N LEU A 104 -1.66 -8.57 5.66
CA LEU A 104 -2.36 -8.23 4.42
C LEU A 104 -1.44 -7.59 3.39
N ALA A 105 -0.44 -6.80 3.84
CA ALA A 105 0.55 -6.16 3.01
C ALA A 105 1.81 -5.91 3.86
N ALA A 106 2.97 -5.77 3.19
CA ALA A 106 4.25 -5.55 3.84
C ALA A 106 5.09 -4.48 3.12
N ASN A 107 6.08 -3.95 3.84
CA ASN A 107 7.09 -3.03 3.32
C ASN A 107 6.49 -1.80 2.62
N MET A 108 5.43 -1.25 3.23
CA MET A 108 4.83 0.02 2.83
C MET A 108 5.59 1.16 3.49
N ASP A 109 5.91 2.21 2.73
CA ASP A 109 6.50 3.44 3.24
C ASP A 109 5.42 4.38 3.81
N VAL A 110 4.26 4.39 3.16
CA VAL A 110 3.17 5.32 3.44
C VAL A 110 1.83 4.59 3.49
N VAL A 111 0.97 5.00 4.42
CA VAL A 111 -0.45 4.61 4.45
C VAL A 111 -1.31 5.84 4.20
N LEU A 112 -2.00 5.85 3.06
CA LEU A 112 -3.00 6.88 2.73
C LEU A 112 -4.32 6.53 3.42
N VAL A 113 -4.69 7.31 4.42
CA VAL A 113 -5.99 7.20 5.10
C VAL A 113 -6.98 8.08 4.37
N VAL A 114 -7.84 7.46 3.55
CA VAL A 114 -8.70 8.14 2.58
C VAL A 114 -10.11 8.32 3.15
N GLN A 115 -10.57 9.58 3.19
CA GLN A 115 -11.93 9.97 3.59
C GLN A 115 -12.57 10.77 2.46
N GLY A 116 -13.81 10.46 2.10
CA GLY A 116 -14.59 11.27 1.15
C GLY A 116 -15.24 12.46 1.84
N LEU A 117 -15.24 13.63 1.22
CA LEU A 117 -15.94 14.82 1.73
C LEU A 117 -17.46 14.78 1.56
N ASP A 118 -17.97 13.83 0.77
CA ASP A 118 -19.38 13.54 0.69
C ASP A 118 -19.64 12.15 1.31
N PRO A 119 -20.36 12.08 2.47
CA PRO A 119 -21.09 13.12 3.21
C PRO A 119 -20.24 13.91 4.24
N GLY A 120 -18.92 13.79 4.26
CA GLY A 120 -18.00 14.48 5.17
C GLY A 120 -17.08 13.55 5.95
N VAL A 121 -16.15 14.15 6.71
CA VAL A 121 -15.15 13.40 7.48
C VAL A 121 -15.78 12.67 8.66
N ASN A 122 -15.61 11.35 8.70
CA ASN A 122 -15.99 10.57 9.87
C ASN A 122 -14.79 10.48 10.83
N VAL A 123 -14.75 11.38 11.81
CA VAL A 123 -13.67 11.52 12.79
C VAL A 123 -13.36 10.20 13.51
N ARG A 124 -14.39 9.49 14.01
CA ARG A 124 -14.20 8.22 14.74
C ARG A 124 -13.58 7.13 13.86
N ARG A 125 -13.91 7.12 12.56
CA ARG A 125 -13.31 6.20 11.61
C ARG A 125 -11.88 6.60 11.30
N LEU A 126 -11.64 7.89 11.06
CA LEU A 126 -10.31 8.46 10.82
C LEU A 126 -9.35 8.07 11.95
N GLU A 127 -9.74 8.26 13.20
CA GLU A 127 -8.93 7.89 14.36
C GLU A 127 -8.59 6.39 14.38
N ARG A 128 -9.57 5.50 14.11
CA ARG A 128 -9.31 4.05 14.03
C ARG A 128 -8.38 3.68 12.89
N GLU A 129 -8.55 4.29 11.73
CA GLU A 129 -7.70 4.03 10.56
C GLU A 129 -6.28 4.55 10.79
N LEU A 130 -6.11 5.69 11.48
CA LEU A 130 -4.81 6.21 11.91
C LEU A 130 -4.10 5.28 12.89
N VAL A 131 -4.82 4.71 13.86
CA VAL A 131 -4.24 3.71 14.78
C VAL A 131 -3.68 2.52 13.99
N LEU A 132 -4.44 2.00 13.02
CA LEU A 132 -3.99 0.90 12.17
C LEU A 132 -2.77 1.29 11.31
N ALA A 133 -2.77 2.52 10.76
CA ALA A 133 -1.65 3.03 9.97
C ALA A 133 -0.37 3.17 10.83
N HIS A 134 -0.46 3.75 12.02
CA HIS A 134 0.67 3.83 12.93
C HIS A 134 1.18 2.45 13.39
N GLN A 135 0.28 1.51 13.69
CA GLN A 135 0.64 0.15 14.08
C GLN A 135 1.37 -0.63 12.97
N SER A 136 1.18 -0.25 11.70
CA SER A 136 1.90 -0.87 10.58
C SER A 136 3.38 -0.51 10.52
N GLY A 137 3.79 0.58 11.20
CA GLY A 137 5.13 1.16 11.12
C GLY A 137 5.35 2.09 9.93
N ALA A 138 4.39 2.23 9.01
CA ALA A 138 4.45 3.14 7.88
C ALA A 138 4.01 4.57 8.25
N THR A 139 4.41 5.56 7.47
CA THR A 139 4.01 6.96 7.68
C THR A 139 2.57 7.19 7.24
N PRO A 140 1.64 7.62 8.12
CA PRO A 140 0.29 7.94 7.71
C PRO A 140 0.21 9.30 7.02
N ILE A 141 -0.68 9.39 6.03
CA ILE A 141 -1.12 10.64 5.39
C ILE A 141 -2.64 10.58 5.27
N VAL A 142 -3.34 11.62 5.71
CA VAL A 142 -4.79 11.73 5.53
C VAL A 142 -5.08 12.38 4.19
N VAL A 143 -5.92 11.73 3.37
CA VAL A 143 -6.34 12.24 2.06
C VAL A 143 -7.85 12.43 2.07
N LEU A 144 -8.29 13.70 1.99
CA LEU A 144 -9.69 14.07 1.83
C LEU A 144 -10.00 14.16 0.33
N THR A 145 -10.86 13.28 -0.17
CA THR A 145 -11.21 13.21 -1.59
C THR A 145 -12.56 13.86 -1.87
N LYS A 146 -12.93 13.99 -3.15
CA LYS A 146 -14.20 14.56 -3.62
C LYS A 146 -14.38 16.04 -3.25
N THR A 147 -13.31 16.83 -3.31
CA THR A 147 -13.38 18.28 -3.07
C THR A 147 -14.25 18.99 -4.11
N ASP A 148 -14.40 18.43 -5.31
CA ASP A 148 -15.27 18.89 -6.37
C ASP A 148 -16.78 18.76 -6.09
N ALA A 149 -17.16 18.01 -5.06
CA ALA A 149 -18.55 17.79 -4.67
C ALA A 149 -19.05 18.74 -3.57
N VAL A 150 -18.17 19.59 -3.02
CA VAL A 150 -18.49 20.47 -1.87
C VAL A 150 -17.91 21.87 -2.05
N ASP A 151 -18.38 22.83 -1.28
CA ASP A 151 -17.86 24.20 -1.33
C ASP A 151 -16.54 24.38 -0.57
N ALA A 152 -15.86 25.52 -0.82
CA ALA A 152 -14.57 25.82 -0.22
C ALA A 152 -14.62 25.94 1.32
N ALA A 153 -15.70 26.46 1.88
CA ALA A 153 -15.85 26.60 3.32
C ALA A 153 -15.97 25.23 4.00
N PHE A 154 -16.66 24.29 3.37
CA PHE A 154 -16.74 22.90 3.84
C PHE A 154 -15.39 22.18 3.73
N ILE A 155 -14.61 22.41 2.66
CA ILE A 155 -13.25 21.85 2.53
C ILE A 155 -12.38 22.35 3.69
N GLU A 156 -12.34 23.66 3.95
CA GLU A 156 -11.52 24.24 5.02
C GLU A 156 -11.94 23.74 6.41
N SER A 157 -13.24 23.65 6.68
CA SER A 157 -13.74 23.12 7.95
C SER A 157 -13.40 21.64 8.15
N SER A 158 -13.44 20.85 7.07
CA SER A 158 -13.08 19.43 7.04
C SER A 158 -11.57 19.22 7.24
N LEU A 159 -10.74 20.02 6.58
CA LEU A 159 -9.28 20.02 6.79
C LEU A 159 -8.95 20.34 8.26
N ALA A 160 -9.59 21.38 8.83
CA ALA A 160 -9.41 21.74 10.24
C ALA A 160 -9.84 20.61 11.18
N ALA A 161 -10.96 19.93 10.90
CA ALA A 161 -11.43 18.78 11.69
C ALA A 161 -10.46 17.60 11.61
N ALA A 162 -10.00 17.25 10.40
CA ALA A 162 -9.04 16.17 10.18
C ALA A 162 -7.71 16.46 10.89
N ARG A 163 -7.15 17.66 10.76
CA ARG A 163 -5.91 18.06 11.43
C ARG A 163 -5.99 18.01 12.96
N ARG A 164 -7.16 18.38 13.54
CA ARG A 164 -7.36 18.23 15.00
C ARG A 164 -7.36 16.77 15.45
N SER A 165 -7.88 15.87 14.63
CA SER A 165 -7.94 14.43 14.92
C SER A 165 -6.66 13.66 14.57
N ALA A 166 -5.76 14.28 13.80
CA ALA A 166 -4.53 13.69 13.30
C ALA A 166 -3.33 14.61 13.59
N PRO A 167 -3.00 14.92 14.87
CA PRO A 167 -1.88 15.80 15.19
C PRO A 167 -0.56 15.21 14.69
N GLY A 168 0.22 16.04 13.98
CA GLY A 168 1.50 15.63 13.40
C GLY A 168 1.41 14.79 12.12
N VAL A 169 0.20 14.53 11.61
CA VAL A 169 -0.02 13.81 10.35
C VAL A 169 -0.35 14.83 9.24
N GLU A 170 0.26 14.65 8.07
CA GLU A 170 -0.08 15.43 6.88
C GLU A 170 -1.52 15.17 6.45
N VAL A 171 -2.25 16.27 6.15
CA VAL A 171 -3.64 16.23 5.69
C VAL A 171 -3.75 16.99 4.39
N VAL A 172 -4.13 16.29 3.32
CA VAL A 172 -4.27 16.82 1.95
C VAL A 172 -5.71 16.68 1.49
N ALA A 173 -6.23 17.68 0.79
CA ALA A 173 -7.53 17.62 0.15
C ALA A 173 -7.36 17.60 -1.38
N VAL A 174 -8.00 16.64 -2.05
CA VAL A 174 -7.83 16.41 -3.50
C VAL A 174 -9.16 16.17 -4.21
N SER A 175 -9.21 16.52 -5.47
CA SER A 175 -10.24 16.08 -6.40
C SER A 175 -9.62 15.14 -7.45
N ASN A 176 -10.14 13.95 -7.55
CA ASN A 176 -9.77 13.02 -8.61
C ASN A 176 -10.30 13.47 -9.99
N ARG A 177 -11.29 14.37 -10.02
CA ARG A 177 -11.97 14.80 -11.24
C ARG A 177 -11.18 15.87 -12.00
N ASP A 178 -10.68 16.88 -11.29
CA ASP A 178 -9.96 18.03 -11.87
C ASP A 178 -8.49 18.09 -11.44
N ARG A 179 -8.03 17.10 -10.65
CA ARG A 179 -6.67 16.96 -10.09
C ARG A 179 -6.26 18.10 -9.14
N SER A 180 -7.20 18.90 -8.64
CA SER A 180 -6.88 19.91 -7.62
C SER A 180 -6.28 19.24 -6.38
N GLY A 181 -5.24 19.84 -5.78
CA GLY A 181 -4.54 19.34 -4.60
C GLY A 181 -3.52 18.21 -4.85
N PHE A 182 -3.45 17.65 -6.06
CA PHE A 182 -2.49 16.58 -6.37
C PHE A 182 -1.04 17.02 -6.29
N ASP A 183 -0.70 18.26 -6.58
CA ASP A 183 0.68 18.78 -6.45
C ASP A 183 1.25 18.60 -5.02
N GLN A 184 0.40 18.70 -4.01
CA GLN A 184 0.80 18.45 -2.62
C GLN A 184 0.94 16.94 -2.37
N LEU A 185 -0.01 16.14 -2.83
CA LEU A 185 0.00 14.70 -2.64
C LEU A 185 1.18 14.04 -3.38
N ASP A 186 1.48 14.44 -4.61
CA ASP A 186 2.58 13.93 -5.42
C ASP A 186 3.95 14.18 -4.77
N ARG A 187 4.11 15.28 -4.03
CA ARG A 187 5.33 15.54 -3.24
C ARG A 187 5.51 14.56 -2.07
N LEU A 188 4.42 14.04 -1.52
CA LEU A 188 4.41 13.11 -0.39
C LEU A 188 4.54 11.65 -0.87
N VAL A 189 3.95 11.34 -2.03
CA VAL A 189 3.98 10.01 -2.66
C VAL A 189 4.99 10.00 -3.80
N ARG A 190 6.28 9.86 -3.45
CA ARG A 190 7.38 9.93 -4.43
C ARG A 190 7.57 8.59 -5.16
N PRO A 191 8.12 8.60 -6.41
CA PRO A 191 8.55 7.39 -7.09
C PRO A 191 9.47 6.51 -6.23
N GLY A 192 9.36 5.20 -6.37
CA GLY A 192 10.11 4.22 -5.58
C GLY A 192 9.57 4.02 -4.15
N ARG A 193 8.48 4.69 -3.77
CA ARG A 193 7.80 4.45 -2.50
C ARG A 193 6.58 3.56 -2.70
N THR A 194 6.35 2.72 -1.71
CA THR A 194 5.18 1.85 -1.64
C THR A 194 4.14 2.46 -0.71
N PHE A 195 2.92 2.53 -1.15
CA PHE A 195 1.82 3.01 -0.33
C PHE A 195 0.64 2.03 -0.30
N ALA A 196 -0.03 1.99 0.85
CA ALA A 196 -1.29 1.30 1.03
C ALA A 196 -2.42 2.32 1.22
N LEU A 197 -3.64 1.96 0.83
CA LEU A 197 -4.82 2.82 1.01
C LEU A 197 -5.78 2.19 2.02
N LEU A 198 -6.13 2.96 3.04
CA LEU A 198 -7.19 2.67 3.99
C LEU A 198 -8.38 3.61 3.75
N GLY A 199 -9.58 3.13 3.99
CA GLY A 199 -10.80 3.92 3.88
C GLY A 199 -11.99 3.06 3.50
N SER A 200 -13.21 3.58 3.71
CA SER A 200 -14.45 2.88 3.37
C SER A 200 -14.62 2.66 1.85
N SER A 201 -15.59 1.82 1.49
CA SER A 201 -16.01 1.71 0.10
C SER A 201 -16.55 3.06 -0.40
N GLY A 202 -16.31 3.38 -1.67
CA GLY A 202 -16.84 4.60 -2.28
C GLY A 202 -16.16 5.92 -1.93
N VAL A 203 -15.10 5.94 -1.10
CA VAL A 203 -14.34 7.18 -0.79
C VAL A 203 -13.35 7.58 -1.89
N GLY A 204 -13.29 6.87 -3.02
CA GLY A 204 -12.43 7.23 -4.16
C GLY A 204 -11.04 6.61 -4.15
N LYS A 205 -10.79 5.50 -3.41
CA LYS A 205 -9.47 4.83 -3.39
C LYS A 205 -9.05 4.32 -4.76
N SER A 206 -9.93 3.61 -5.48
CA SER A 206 -9.63 3.08 -6.82
C SER A 206 -9.37 4.21 -7.81
N THR A 207 -10.16 5.27 -7.76
CA THR A 207 -9.97 6.47 -8.58
C THR A 207 -8.64 7.14 -8.27
N LEU A 208 -8.25 7.21 -6.99
CA LEU A 208 -6.96 7.76 -6.57
C LEU A 208 -5.79 6.94 -7.12
N VAL A 209 -5.88 5.60 -7.06
CA VAL A 209 -4.85 4.70 -7.64
C VAL A 209 -4.74 4.91 -9.15
N ASN A 210 -5.87 4.99 -9.87
CA ASN A 210 -5.87 5.25 -11.31
C ASN A 210 -5.27 6.63 -11.64
N SER A 211 -5.54 7.64 -10.81
CA SER A 211 -4.96 8.97 -10.96
C SER A 211 -3.43 8.98 -10.80
N PHE A 212 -2.88 8.15 -9.92
CA PHE A 212 -1.43 7.97 -9.79
C PHE A 212 -0.82 7.19 -10.95
N ALA A 213 -1.52 6.16 -11.43
CA ALA A 213 -1.04 5.35 -12.54
C ALA A 213 -1.09 6.09 -13.89
N GLY A 214 -1.90 7.14 -14.00
CA GLY A 214 -2.17 7.83 -15.27
C GLY A 214 -3.05 7.04 -16.24
N GLU A 215 -3.55 5.88 -15.80
CA GLU A 215 -4.41 4.98 -16.58
C GLU A 215 -5.38 4.21 -15.66
N THR A 216 -6.41 3.60 -16.24
CA THR A 216 -7.38 2.79 -15.49
C THR A 216 -6.83 1.39 -15.25
N ILE A 217 -6.19 1.16 -14.09
CA ILE A 217 -5.68 -0.15 -13.63
C ILE A 217 -6.62 -0.81 -12.62
N MET A 218 -7.54 -0.07 -12.00
CA MET A 218 -8.54 -0.57 -11.08
C MET A 218 -9.95 -0.23 -11.57
N LEU A 219 -10.85 -1.20 -11.51
CA LEU A 219 -12.28 -0.95 -11.77
C LEU A 219 -12.83 -0.03 -10.67
N GLU A 220 -13.45 1.06 -11.09
CA GLU A 220 -14.19 1.95 -10.21
C GLU A 220 -15.54 1.30 -9.92
N GLY A 221 -15.78 0.93 -8.67
CA GLY A 221 -17.07 0.38 -8.26
C GLY A 221 -18.08 1.49 -8.02
N GLU A 222 -19.26 1.39 -8.62
CA GLU A 222 -20.43 2.13 -8.16
C GLU A 222 -20.69 1.80 -6.68
N ILE A 223 -21.07 2.81 -5.90
CA ILE A 223 -21.51 2.63 -4.53
C ILE A 223 -22.74 1.72 -4.58
N ARG A 224 -22.60 0.46 -4.16
CA ARG A 224 -23.79 -0.37 -3.92
C ARG A 224 -24.47 0.19 -2.69
N ASP A 225 -25.62 0.84 -2.88
CA ASP A 225 -26.54 1.18 -1.83
C ASP A 225 -26.93 -0.14 -1.12
N GLY A 226 -26.36 -0.44 0.02
CA GLY A 226 -26.73 -1.64 0.78
C GLY A 226 -25.72 -2.17 1.80
N ASP A 227 -24.43 -1.88 1.74
CA ASP A 227 -23.45 -2.44 2.68
C ASP A 227 -23.16 -1.55 3.91
N GLY A 228 -24.21 -1.00 4.49
CA GLY A 228 -24.19 -0.29 5.76
C GLY A 228 -24.31 -1.18 7.00
N LYS A 229 -23.89 -2.47 6.91
CA LYS A 229 -23.90 -3.38 8.07
C LYS A 229 -22.54 -4.03 8.26
N GLY A 230 -21.80 -3.52 9.24
CA GLY A 230 -20.58 -4.12 9.79
C GLY A 230 -19.98 -3.24 10.86
#